data_41e75e3224c65c28f650837b08167439
#
_entry.id   41e75e3224c65c28f650837b08167439
#
_cell.length_a   1.000
_cell.length_b   1.000
_cell.length_c   1.000
_cell.angle_alpha   90.00
_cell.angle_beta   90.00
_cell.angle_gamma   90.00
#
_symmetry.space_group_name_H-M   'P 1'
#
loop_
_entity.id
_entity.type
_entity.pdbx_description
1 polymer ?
#
loop_
_entity_poly.entity_id
_entity_poly.type
_entity_poly.pdbx_seq_one_letter_code
_entity_poly.pdbx_strand_id
1 'polypeptide(L)'
;NDLHKEILNLLNFRQPFNPKKSIAITGTNGKTSTTWYLAQICKYNNIQTKLTGTLGFYKNNKKVKNSSLTTPSNLELYQFANSNKRNNDLFISEASSHGLDQGRYNYLRVDIAAITNLSHDHLDYHRTFKSYAESKLLLFTKVLNKNGVAVINSRLKNYKYFLSKIKSRNLKLITF
;
A
#
# COMPACT_ATOMS: atom_id res chain seq x y z
N ASN A 1 -10.57 14.39 14.47
CA ASN A 1 -9.36 13.54 14.43
C ASN A 1 -9.12 12.74 15.72
N ASP A 2 -9.66 13.16 16.86
CA ASP A 2 -9.51 12.42 18.13
C ASP A 2 -10.45 11.21 18.22
N LEU A 3 -11.68 11.32 17.72
CA LEU A 3 -12.65 10.22 17.70
C LEU A 3 -12.09 8.95 17.00
N HIS A 4 -11.32 9.13 15.94
CA HIS A 4 -10.72 8.02 15.21
C HIS A 4 -9.62 7.33 16.03
N LYS A 5 -8.81 8.08 16.77
CA LYS A 5 -7.83 7.54 17.73
C LYS A 5 -8.52 6.83 18.89
N GLU A 6 -9.60 7.40 19.39
CA GLU A 6 -10.40 6.81 20.47
C GLU A 6 -11.04 5.48 20.06
N ILE A 7 -11.67 5.42 18.88
CA ILE A 7 -12.22 4.17 18.33
C ILE A 7 -11.12 3.11 18.20
N LEU A 8 -9.94 3.46 17.71
CA LEU A 8 -8.83 2.52 17.58
C LEU A 8 -8.30 2.06 18.93
N ASN A 9 -8.26 2.95 19.93
CA ASN A 9 -7.88 2.59 21.30
C ASN A 9 -8.91 1.64 21.93
N LEU A 10 -10.20 1.92 21.79
CA LEU A 10 -11.30 1.08 22.26
C LEU A 10 -11.28 -0.32 21.61
N LEU A 11 -10.87 -0.40 20.35
CA LEU A 11 -10.70 -1.64 19.63
C LEU A 11 -9.33 -2.34 19.88
N ASN A 12 -8.55 -1.88 20.87
CA ASN A 12 -7.19 -2.37 21.16
C ASN A 12 -6.17 -2.22 20.01
N PHE A 13 -6.37 -1.25 19.13
CA PHE A 13 -5.44 -0.93 18.04
C PHE A 13 -4.34 0.04 18.52
N ARG A 14 -3.54 -0.38 19.49
CA ARG A 14 -2.61 0.52 20.22
C ARG A 14 -1.40 0.98 19.42
N GLN A 15 -1.09 0.37 18.26
CA GLN A 15 0.08 0.73 17.43
C GLN A 15 -0.16 0.44 15.96
N PRO A 16 0.58 1.08 15.03
CA PRO A 16 0.55 0.68 13.64
C PRO A 16 0.88 -0.80 13.49
N PHE A 17 -0.04 -1.56 12.91
CA PHE A 17 0.16 -2.98 12.66
C PHE A 17 1.11 -3.17 11.47
N ASN A 18 2.09 -4.03 11.67
CA ASN A 18 3.00 -4.45 10.61
C ASN A 18 2.75 -5.94 10.34
N PRO A 19 2.09 -6.30 9.23
CA PRO A 19 2.04 -7.70 8.79
C PRO A 19 3.46 -8.22 8.62
N LYS A 20 3.75 -9.44 9.06
CA LYS A 20 5.10 -10.03 9.00
C LYS A 20 5.71 -10.06 7.60
N LYS A 21 4.87 -10.02 6.56
CA LYS A 21 5.27 -9.89 5.16
C LYS A 21 4.21 -9.05 4.47
N SER A 22 4.59 -7.92 3.89
CA SER A 22 3.60 -6.98 3.36
C SER A 22 4.14 -6.17 2.19
N ILE A 23 3.30 -6.00 1.18
CA ILE A 23 3.59 -5.27 -0.05
C ILE A 23 2.45 -4.30 -0.33
N ALA A 24 2.76 -3.04 -0.57
CA ALA A 24 1.80 -2.08 -1.10
C ALA A 24 2.29 -1.50 -2.43
N ILE A 25 1.38 -1.42 -3.39
CA ILE A 25 1.68 -1.00 -4.76
C ILE A 25 0.89 0.25 -5.12
N THR A 26 1.60 1.31 -5.49
CA THR A 26 1.01 2.55 -6.01
C THR A 26 1.38 2.75 -7.48
N GLY A 27 0.85 3.79 -8.09
CA GLY A 27 1.07 4.18 -9.48
C GLY A 27 -0.19 4.78 -10.08
N THR A 28 -0.08 5.38 -11.26
CA THR A 28 -1.26 5.82 -12.02
C THR A 28 -2.00 4.60 -12.53
N ASN A 29 -1.34 3.76 -13.30
CA ASN A 29 -1.87 2.55 -13.89
C ASN A 29 -1.13 1.30 -13.38
N GLY A 30 -1.74 0.12 -13.56
CA GLY A 30 -1.10 -1.17 -13.30
C GLY A 30 -1.12 -1.63 -11.84
N LYS A 31 -1.66 -0.87 -10.88
CA LYS A 31 -1.79 -1.30 -9.48
C LYS A 31 -2.50 -2.65 -9.37
N THR A 32 -3.72 -2.72 -9.87
CA THR A 32 -4.58 -3.91 -9.82
C THR A 32 -3.93 -5.10 -10.52
N SER A 33 -3.43 -4.90 -11.74
CA SER A 33 -2.77 -5.98 -12.49
C SER A 33 -1.55 -6.52 -11.76
N THR A 34 -0.70 -5.63 -11.23
CA THR A 34 0.53 -6.03 -10.52
C THR A 34 0.21 -6.77 -9.23
N THR A 35 -0.75 -6.27 -8.42
CA THR A 35 -1.16 -6.94 -7.18
C THR A 35 -1.79 -8.30 -7.47
N TRP A 36 -2.61 -8.39 -8.53
CA TRP A 36 -3.26 -9.63 -8.92
C TRP A 36 -2.25 -10.68 -9.42
N TYR A 37 -1.37 -10.31 -10.34
CA TYR A 37 -0.33 -11.24 -10.84
C TYR A 37 0.62 -11.69 -9.73
N LEU A 38 0.99 -10.79 -8.82
CA LEU A 38 1.79 -11.17 -7.65
C LEU A 38 1.07 -12.23 -6.80
N ALA A 39 -0.22 -12.06 -6.56
CA ALA A 39 -1.01 -13.04 -5.82
C ALA A 39 -1.11 -14.40 -6.57
N GLN A 40 -1.19 -14.39 -7.92
CA GLN A 40 -1.16 -15.62 -8.71
C GLN A 40 0.21 -16.32 -8.62
N ILE A 41 1.30 -15.57 -8.72
CA ILE A 41 2.67 -16.11 -8.56
C ILE A 41 2.85 -16.70 -7.17
N CYS A 42 2.36 -16.02 -6.12
CA CYS A 42 2.36 -16.55 -4.76
C CYS A 42 1.60 -17.87 -4.65
N LYS A 43 0.40 -17.93 -5.23
CA LYS A 43 -0.39 -19.17 -5.25
C LYS A 43 0.36 -20.32 -5.92
N TYR A 44 0.97 -20.06 -7.07
CA TYR A 44 1.76 -21.07 -7.79
C TYR A 44 2.92 -21.60 -6.94
N ASN A 45 3.50 -20.75 -6.10
CA ASN A 45 4.58 -21.08 -5.16
C ASN A 45 4.09 -21.51 -3.76
N ASN A 46 2.80 -21.84 -3.59
CA ASN A 46 2.20 -22.24 -2.32
C ASN A 46 2.35 -21.21 -1.18
N ILE A 47 2.49 -19.93 -1.54
CA ILE A 47 2.53 -18.82 -0.58
C ILE A 47 1.10 -18.33 -0.33
N GLN A 48 0.65 -18.39 0.92
CA GLN A 48 -0.66 -17.90 1.32
C GLN A 48 -0.70 -16.37 1.24
N THR A 49 -1.80 -15.82 0.71
CA THR A 49 -1.91 -14.38 0.49
C THR A 49 -3.23 -13.79 1.02
N LYS A 50 -3.15 -12.54 1.41
CA LYS A 50 -4.28 -11.62 1.60
C LYS A 50 -4.10 -10.47 0.64
N LEU A 51 -5.02 -10.29 -0.30
CA LEU A 51 -4.99 -9.22 -1.27
C LEU A 51 -6.18 -8.29 -1.07
N THR A 52 -5.94 -6.98 -1.11
CA THR A 52 -7.00 -5.97 -1.15
C THR A 52 -6.71 -4.90 -2.20
N GLY A 53 -7.75 -4.49 -2.90
CA GLY A 53 -7.66 -3.50 -3.97
C GLY A 53 -9.00 -3.30 -4.68
N THR A 54 -8.95 -2.77 -5.88
CA THR A 54 -10.12 -2.48 -6.73
C THR A 54 -11.02 -3.71 -6.93
N LEU A 55 -10.44 -4.90 -7.04
CA LEU A 55 -11.21 -6.15 -7.23
C LEU A 55 -11.91 -6.64 -5.95
N GLY A 56 -11.60 -6.05 -4.78
CA GLY A 56 -12.13 -6.46 -3.49
C GLY A 56 -11.08 -7.08 -2.57
N PHE A 57 -11.54 -7.90 -1.63
CA PHE A 57 -10.71 -8.58 -0.65
C PHE A 57 -10.62 -10.07 -1.01
N TYR A 58 -9.40 -10.60 -1.02
CA TYR A 58 -9.13 -11.99 -1.38
C TYR A 58 -8.24 -12.66 -0.32
N LYS A 59 -8.53 -13.90 0.00
CA LYS A 59 -7.65 -14.81 0.75
C LYS A 59 -7.33 -15.99 -0.15
N ASN A 60 -6.04 -16.23 -0.39
CA ASN A 60 -5.56 -17.33 -1.24
C ASN A 60 -6.28 -17.38 -2.61
N ASN A 61 -6.40 -16.21 -3.24
CA ASN A 61 -7.07 -15.99 -4.52
C ASN A 61 -8.59 -16.30 -4.53
N LYS A 62 -9.21 -16.56 -3.38
CA LYS A 62 -10.65 -16.64 -3.24
C LYS A 62 -11.20 -15.30 -2.74
N LYS A 63 -12.19 -14.75 -3.44
CA LYS A 63 -12.84 -13.51 -3.04
C LYS A 63 -13.64 -13.71 -1.76
N VAL A 64 -13.41 -12.87 -0.76
CA VAL A 64 -14.12 -12.93 0.54
C VAL A 64 -15.04 -11.73 0.78
N LYS A 65 -14.76 -10.59 0.12
CA LYS A 65 -15.59 -9.38 0.25
C LYS A 65 -15.39 -8.47 -0.97
N ASN A 66 -16.44 -7.76 -1.37
CA ASN A 66 -16.33 -6.67 -2.36
C ASN A 66 -15.68 -5.44 -1.71
N SER A 67 -15.06 -4.58 -2.52
CA SER A 67 -14.61 -3.26 -2.11
C SER A 67 -15.25 -2.21 -3.04
N SER A 68 -15.70 -1.12 -2.46
CA SER A 68 -16.14 0.07 -3.21
C SER A 68 -14.99 1.02 -3.53
N LEU A 69 -13.82 0.78 -2.99
CA LEU A 69 -12.65 1.66 -3.09
C LEU A 69 -11.40 0.86 -3.46
N THR A 70 -10.56 1.43 -4.31
CA THR A 70 -9.24 0.85 -4.63
C THR A 70 -8.38 0.63 -3.38
N THR A 71 -8.40 1.59 -2.46
CA THR A 71 -7.81 1.45 -1.13
C THR A 71 -8.94 1.54 -0.11
N PRO A 72 -9.26 0.48 0.62
CA PRO A 72 -10.31 0.48 1.64
C PRO A 72 -10.07 1.53 2.75
N SER A 73 -11.07 1.73 3.60
CA SER A 73 -10.89 2.56 4.81
C SER A 73 -9.75 2.00 5.68
N ASN A 74 -9.14 2.86 6.50
CA ASN A 74 -8.04 2.43 7.36
C ASN A 74 -8.46 1.32 8.34
N LEU A 75 -9.68 1.33 8.84
CA LEU A 75 -10.20 0.27 9.70
C LEU A 75 -10.31 -1.06 8.96
N GLU A 76 -10.92 -1.07 7.77
CA GLU A 76 -11.05 -2.29 6.95
C GLU A 76 -9.68 -2.84 6.54
N LEU A 77 -8.76 -1.95 6.14
CA LEU A 77 -7.40 -2.31 5.75
C LEU A 77 -6.67 -2.98 6.92
N TYR A 78 -6.75 -2.35 8.11
CA TYR A 78 -6.16 -2.87 9.32
C TYR A 78 -6.76 -4.23 9.74
N GLN A 79 -8.09 -4.32 9.83
CA GLN A 79 -8.79 -5.53 10.23
C GLN A 79 -8.47 -6.69 9.28
N PHE A 80 -8.46 -6.42 7.98
CA PHE A 80 -8.14 -7.45 7.00
C PHE A 80 -6.69 -7.89 7.06
N ALA A 81 -5.75 -6.97 7.16
CA ALA A 81 -4.33 -7.30 7.33
C ALA A 81 -4.09 -8.13 8.59
N ASN A 82 -4.77 -7.79 9.69
CA ASN A 82 -4.63 -8.44 11.01
C ASN A 82 -5.51 -9.69 11.18
N SER A 83 -6.42 -9.98 10.26
CA SER A 83 -7.28 -11.17 10.33
C SER A 83 -6.43 -12.46 10.30
N ASN A 84 -6.47 -13.33 11.31
CA ASN A 84 -5.62 -14.50 11.49
C ASN A 84 -4.18 -14.18 11.96
N LYS A 85 -4.02 -13.86 13.24
CA LYS A 85 -2.71 -13.58 13.88
C LYS A 85 -1.66 -14.72 13.77
N ARG A 86 -2.07 -15.94 13.43
CA ARG A 86 -1.19 -17.13 13.35
C ARG A 86 -0.60 -17.38 11.97
N ASN A 87 -1.06 -16.70 10.92
CA ASN A 87 -0.67 -16.97 9.55
C ASN A 87 0.46 -16.06 9.09
N ASN A 88 1.47 -16.66 8.47
CA ASN A 88 2.53 -15.98 7.73
C ASN A 88 2.06 -15.54 6.32
N ASP A 89 0.78 -15.19 6.17
CA ASP A 89 0.23 -14.77 4.89
C ASP A 89 0.91 -13.50 4.40
N LEU A 90 1.28 -13.47 3.13
CA LEU A 90 1.75 -12.27 2.49
C LEU A 90 0.57 -11.30 2.29
N PHE A 91 0.62 -10.14 2.90
CA PHE A 91 -0.37 -9.09 2.69
C PHE A 91 0.00 -8.25 1.47
N ILE A 92 -0.89 -8.16 0.50
CA ILE A 92 -0.72 -7.40 -0.75
C ILE A 92 -1.85 -6.36 -0.83
N SER A 93 -1.52 -5.10 -1.11
CA SER A 93 -2.53 -4.04 -1.19
C SER A 93 -2.26 -3.03 -2.31
N GLU A 94 -3.34 -2.51 -2.88
CA GLU A 94 -3.30 -1.35 -3.75
C GLU A 94 -3.33 -0.07 -2.92
N ALA A 95 -2.37 0.82 -3.16
CA ALA A 95 -2.25 2.13 -2.51
C ALA A 95 -2.57 3.24 -3.53
N SER A 96 -3.83 3.68 -3.59
CA SER A 96 -4.25 4.81 -4.41
C SER A 96 -3.74 6.14 -3.84
N SER A 97 -3.60 7.17 -4.69
CA SER A 97 -3.22 8.52 -4.23
C SER A 97 -4.21 9.07 -3.21
N HIS A 98 -5.52 8.91 -3.45
CA HIS A 98 -6.57 9.27 -2.49
C HIS A 98 -6.42 8.54 -1.15
N GLY A 99 -6.20 7.22 -1.19
CA GLY A 99 -6.04 6.42 0.03
C GLY A 99 -4.82 6.83 0.85
N LEU A 100 -3.72 7.17 0.20
CA LEU A 100 -2.51 7.66 0.85
C LEU A 100 -2.70 9.06 1.42
N ASP A 101 -3.27 9.99 0.64
CA ASP A 101 -3.53 11.36 1.04
C ASP A 101 -4.51 11.45 2.20
N GLN A 102 -5.56 10.65 2.18
CA GLN A 102 -6.58 10.56 3.24
C GLN A 102 -6.13 9.75 4.46
N GLY A 103 -4.87 9.30 4.51
CA GLY A 103 -4.32 8.60 5.66
C GLY A 103 -4.87 7.19 5.90
N ARG A 104 -5.39 6.52 4.87
CA ARG A 104 -5.97 5.17 5.03
C ARG A 104 -4.93 4.12 5.45
N TYR A 105 -3.63 4.43 5.31
CA TYR A 105 -2.51 3.61 5.78
C TYR A 105 -1.95 4.04 7.15
N ASN A 106 -2.54 5.01 7.85
CA ASN A 106 -1.93 5.57 9.07
C ASN A 106 -1.63 4.52 10.15
N TYR A 107 -2.41 3.44 10.22
CA TYR A 107 -2.27 2.37 11.20
C TYR A 107 -1.65 1.07 10.63
N LEU A 108 -1.10 1.14 9.42
CA LEU A 108 -0.47 0.02 8.77
C LEU A 108 0.94 0.41 8.32
N ARG A 109 1.88 -0.53 8.45
CA ARG A 109 3.22 -0.44 7.87
C ARG A 109 3.40 -1.59 6.89
N VAL A 110 4.26 -1.37 5.89
CA VAL A 110 4.59 -2.39 4.89
C VAL A 110 6.10 -2.58 4.78
N ASP A 111 6.51 -3.78 4.37
CA ASP A 111 7.93 -4.14 4.21
C ASP A 111 8.44 -3.79 2.82
N ILE A 112 7.55 -3.81 1.82
CA ILE A 112 7.87 -3.49 0.44
C ILE A 112 6.86 -2.47 -0.09
N ALA A 113 7.34 -1.39 -0.66
CA ALA A 113 6.56 -0.39 -1.39
C ALA A 113 7.00 -0.34 -2.84
N ALA A 114 6.06 -0.41 -3.78
CA ALA A 114 6.35 -0.33 -5.20
C ALA A 114 5.57 0.81 -5.88
N ILE A 115 6.19 1.43 -6.89
CA ILE A 115 5.51 2.35 -7.80
C ILE A 115 5.69 1.89 -9.24
N THR A 116 4.57 1.66 -9.93
CA THR A 116 4.53 1.17 -11.31
C THR A 116 4.87 2.26 -12.33
N ASN A 117 4.15 3.36 -12.27
CA ASN A 117 4.32 4.52 -13.16
C ASN A 117 3.69 5.78 -12.54
N LEU A 118 3.95 6.92 -13.17
CA LEU A 118 3.40 8.21 -12.76
C LEU A 118 3.11 9.05 -14.01
N SER A 119 1.82 9.29 -14.28
CA SER A 119 1.32 10.16 -15.33
C SER A 119 0.20 11.05 -14.79
N HIS A 120 -0.28 12.01 -15.56
CA HIS A 120 -1.37 12.90 -15.14
C HIS A 120 -2.64 12.10 -14.90
N ASP A 121 -3.22 12.25 -13.71
CA ASP A 121 -4.48 11.64 -13.30
C ASP A 121 -5.00 12.32 -12.03
N HIS A 122 -6.31 12.22 -11.74
CA HIS A 122 -6.93 12.73 -10.51
C HIS A 122 -6.59 14.19 -10.16
N LEU A 123 -6.43 15.08 -11.17
CA LEU A 123 -6.15 16.50 -10.93
C LEU A 123 -7.37 17.26 -10.42
N ASP A 124 -8.56 16.73 -10.63
CA ASP A 124 -9.82 17.17 -10.00
C ASP A 124 -9.72 17.14 -8.47
N TYR A 125 -9.08 16.14 -7.91
CA TYR A 125 -8.86 15.99 -6.47
C TYR A 125 -7.55 16.65 -6.01
N HIS A 126 -6.43 16.32 -6.65
CA HIS A 126 -5.09 16.76 -6.20
C HIS A 126 -4.71 18.17 -6.65
N ARG A 127 -5.49 18.78 -7.54
CA ARG A 127 -5.30 20.11 -8.14
C ARG A 127 -4.01 20.26 -8.97
N THR A 128 -2.89 19.70 -8.55
CA THR A 128 -1.61 19.78 -9.25
C THR A 128 -0.96 18.41 -9.38
N PHE A 129 -0.17 18.23 -10.45
CA PHE A 129 0.64 17.02 -10.63
C PHE A 129 1.65 16.82 -9.49
N LYS A 130 2.18 17.91 -8.93
CA LYS A 130 3.09 17.86 -7.78
C LYS A 130 2.41 17.26 -6.56
N SER A 131 1.23 17.76 -6.19
CA SER A 131 0.45 17.23 -5.06
C SER A 131 0.07 15.75 -5.27
N TYR A 132 -0.31 15.37 -6.50
CA TYR A 132 -0.56 13.99 -6.86
C TYR A 132 0.67 13.08 -6.69
N ALA A 133 1.83 13.53 -7.15
CA ALA A 133 3.09 12.80 -6.98
C ALA A 133 3.49 12.68 -5.50
N GLU A 134 3.33 13.76 -4.73
CA GLU A 134 3.60 13.79 -3.29
C GLU A 134 2.68 12.86 -2.51
N SER A 135 1.41 12.76 -2.86
CA SER A 135 0.51 11.79 -2.22
C SER A 135 0.98 10.35 -2.39
N LYS A 136 1.47 9.98 -3.59
CA LYS A 136 2.05 8.63 -3.81
C LYS A 136 3.39 8.44 -3.09
N LEU A 137 4.16 9.50 -2.94
CA LEU A 137 5.42 9.47 -2.21
C LEU A 137 5.22 9.15 -0.72
N LEU A 138 4.03 9.42 -0.15
CA LEU A 138 3.67 9.04 1.23
C LEU A 138 3.83 7.54 1.47
N LEU A 139 3.61 6.70 0.45
CA LEU A 139 3.82 5.26 0.57
C LEU A 139 5.27 4.94 1.00
N PHE A 140 6.23 5.66 0.44
CA PHE A 140 7.67 5.45 0.70
C PHE A 140 8.17 6.20 1.93
N THR A 141 7.58 7.35 2.24
CA THR A 141 8.07 8.24 3.32
C THR A 141 7.39 8.00 4.66
N LYS A 142 6.13 7.54 4.67
CA LYS A 142 5.34 7.33 5.89
C LYS A 142 4.92 5.88 6.13
N VAL A 143 4.58 5.14 5.08
CA VAL A 143 3.98 3.80 5.22
C VAL A 143 5.02 2.69 5.20
N LEU A 144 6.04 2.79 4.34
CA LEU A 144 7.13 1.82 4.26
C LEU A 144 7.94 1.79 5.57
N ASN A 145 8.24 0.60 6.07
CA ASN A 145 9.11 0.40 7.23
C ASN A 145 10.49 1.04 7.03
N LYS A 146 11.18 1.40 8.12
CA LYS A 146 12.50 2.06 8.08
C LYS A 146 13.55 1.25 7.31
N ASN A 147 13.54 -0.07 7.44
CA ASN A 147 14.46 -0.98 6.74
C ASN A 147 13.76 -1.70 5.57
N GLY A 148 12.69 -1.11 5.05
CA GLY A 148 11.90 -1.71 4.00
C GLY A 148 12.55 -1.60 2.61
N VAL A 149 11.92 -2.27 1.65
CA VAL A 149 12.37 -2.28 0.25
C VAL A 149 11.50 -1.33 -0.58
N ALA A 150 12.13 -0.35 -1.20
CA ALA A 150 11.51 0.54 -2.18
C ALA A 150 11.77 0.00 -3.60
N VAL A 151 10.71 -0.32 -4.34
CA VAL A 151 10.75 -0.79 -5.73
C VAL A 151 10.25 0.33 -6.64
N ILE A 152 11.12 0.88 -7.48
CA ILE A 152 10.84 2.08 -8.26
C ILE A 152 11.15 1.87 -9.73
N ASN A 153 10.18 2.24 -10.58
CA ASN A 153 10.41 2.30 -12.02
C ASN A 153 11.43 3.42 -12.35
N SER A 154 12.58 3.05 -12.92
CA SER A 154 13.64 4.00 -13.28
C SER A 154 13.24 5.00 -14.36
N ARG A 155 12.17 4.70 -15.12
CA ARG A 155 11.60 5.56 -16.17
C ARG A 155 10.54 6.55 -15.66
N LEU A 156 10.32 6.65 -14.34
CA LEU A 156 9.39 7.65 -13.79
C LEU A 156 9.83 9.07 -14.18
N LYS A 157 8.91 9.88 -14.68
CA LYS A 157 9.16 11.29 -15.00
C LYS A 157 9.81 12.05 -13.85
N ASN A 158 9.45 11.73 -12.59
CA ASN A 158 9.96 12.35 -11.37
C ASN A 158 10.93 11.45 -10.59
N TYR A 159 11.63 10.51 -11.25
CA TYR A 159 12.50 9.53 -10.61
C TYR A 159 13.51 10.16 -9.64
N LYS A 160 14.26 11.18 -10.09
CA LYS A 160 15.26 11.89 -9.25
C LYS A 160 14.62 12.51 -8.01
N TYR A 161 13.42 13.06 -8.14
CA TYR A 161 12.69 13.63 -7.02
C TYR A 161 12.28 12.55 -6.00
N PHE A 162 11.73 11.43 -6.45
CA PHE A 162 11.42 10.29 -5.58
C PHE A 162 12.67 9.80 -4.85
N LEU A 163 13.77 9.61 -5.56
CA LEU A 163 15.02 9.17 -4.96
C LEU A 163 15.54 10.13 -3.89
N SER A 164 15.52 11.44 -4.13
CA SER A 164 15.98 12.43 -3.16
C SER A 164 15.22 12.36 -1.83
N LYS A 165 13.91 12.07 -1.88
CA LYS A 165 13.04 11.94 -0.70
C LYS A 165 13.19 10.60 0.03
N ILE A 166 13.61 9.56 -0.68
CA ILE A 166 13.75 8.20 -0.14
C ILE A 166 15.14 7.96 0.43
N LYS A 167 16.19 8.55 -0.16
CA LYS A 167 17.59 8.35 0.24
C LYS A 167 17.89 8.62 1.71
N SER A 168 17.14 9.52 2.34
CA SER A 168 17.32 9.85 3.77
C SER A 168 16.81 8.75 4.72
N ARG A 169 16.22 7.67 4.23
CA ARG A 169 15.49 6.68 5.04
C ARG A 169 16.17 5.31 5.14
N ASN A 170 17.42 5.15 4.79
CA ASN A 170 18.12 3.85 4.87
C ASN A 170 17.31 2.67 4.30
N LEU A 171 16.63 2.88 3.16
CA LEU A 171 15.81 1.88 2.49
C LEU A 171 16.65 1.07 1.49
N LYS A 172 16.36 -0.23 1.37
CA LYS A 172 16.87 -1.01 0.24
C LYS A 172 16.13 -0.57 -1.03
N LEU A 173 16.87 -0.10 -2.03
CA LEU A 173 16.32 0.34 -3.31
C LEU A 173 16.47 -0.77 -4.37
N ILE A 174 15.38 -1.07 -5.05
CA ILE A 174 15.35 -1.91 -6.26
C ILE A 174 14.75 -1.06 -7.38
N THR A 175 15.37 -1.06 -8.54
CA THR A 175 14.89 -0.35 -9.74
C THR A 175 14.65 -1.32 -10.89
N PHE A 176 13.67 -1.00 -11.74
CA PHE A 176 13.34 -1.74 -12.96
C PHE A 176 13.03 -0.79 -14.12
#